data_3b490c7f0d35a40c9f6e2dd86a41eea0
#
_entry.id   3b490c7f0d35a40c9f6e2dd86a41eea0
#
_cell.length_a   1.000
_cell.length_b   1.000
_cell.length_c   1.000
_cell.angle_alpha   90.00
_cell.angle_beta   90.00
_cell.angle_gamma   90.00
#
_symmetry.space_group_name_H-M   'P 1'
#
loop_
_entity.id
_entity.type
_entity.pdbx_description
1 polymer ?
#
loop_
_entity_poly.entity_id
_entity_poly.type
_entity_poly.pdbx_seq_one_letter_code
_entity_poly.pdbx_strand_id
1 'polypeptide(L)'
;MLQHKFVKKELIDKGWSGDKKYCVTDEHGNKFLLRVSPFEQYERKKSEFEIMNRVAALGVPMCKPLEFGTFDEGVFSIQTWIDGVDAEENAQNLTSDEQYFYGFEAGRILKEIHRVPAPEGIEDWEIF
;
A
#
# COMPACT_ATOMS: atom_id res chain seq x y z
N MET A 1 -9.34 6.34 11.52
CA MET A 1 -9.29 5.48 12.73
C MET A 1 -10.54 5.60 13.60
N LEU A 2 -11.40 6.55 13.29
CA LEU A 2 -12.63 6.76 14.07
C LEU A 2 -13.64 5.63 13.89
N GLN A 3 -13.63 4.95 12.74
CA GLN A 3 -14.58 3.88 12.43
C GLN A 3 -14.10 2.50 12.87
N HIS A 4 -12.83 2.39 13.27
CA HIS A 4 -12.23 1.11 13.68
C HIS A 4 -11.65 1.24 15.07
N LYS A 5 -11.96 0.26 15.90
CA LYS A 5 -11.36 0.15 17.23
C LYS A 5 -10.30 -0.93 17.20
N PHE A 6 -9.03 -0.53 17.27
CA PHE A 6 -7.92 -1.47 17.24
C PHE A 6 -7.52 -1.87 18.66
N VAL A 7 -7.42 -3.17 18.87
CA VAL A 7 -7.01 -3.75 20.15
C VAL A 7 -5.55 -4.18 20.15
N LYS A 8 -4.91 -4.24 18.97
CA LYS A 8 -3.52 -4.62 18.82
C LYS A 8 -2.88 -3.79 17.70
N LYS A 9 -1.62 -3.38 17.92
CA LYS A 9 -0.85 -2.57 16.97
C LYS A 9 0.59 -3.05 16.99
N GLU A 10 1.08 -3.56 15.85
CA GLU A 10 2.45 -4.06 15.72
C GLU A 10 3.19 -3.27 14.64
N LEU A 11 4.37 -2.74 14.99
CA LEU A 11 5.20 -2.01 14.04
C LEU A 11 5.76 -2.95 12.97
N ILE A 12 5.67 -2.52 11.71
CA ILE A 12 6.28 -3.21 10.59
C ILE A 12 7.59 -2.48 10.25
N ASP A 13 8.71 -3.18 10.41
CA ASP A 13 10.04 -2.62 10.20
C ASP A 13 10.61 -3.04 8.84
N LYS A 14 9.80 -2.91 7.78
CA LYS A 14 10.19 -3.26 6.41
C LYS A 14 9.74 -2.20 5.42
N GLY A 15 10.47 -2.09 4.31
CA GLY A 15 10.17 -1.18 3.24
C GLY A 15 11.05 0.07 3.28
N TRP A 16 10.93 0.87 2.23
CA TRP A 16 11.80 2.02 1.99
C TRP A 16 11.09 3.36 2.14
N SER A 17 9.77 3.35 2.40
CA SER A 17 9.04 4.59 2.59
C SER A 17 9.35 5.20 3.95
N GLY A 18 9.22 6.52 4.06
CA GLY A 18 9.39 7.21 5.33
C GLY A 18 8.20 7.10 6.26
N ASP A 19 7.14 6.43 5.84
CA ASP A 19 5.94 6.23 6.66
C ASP A 19 6.18 5.21 7.76
N LYS A 20 5.55 5.43 8.91
CA LYS A 20 5.44 4.39 9.92
C LYS A 20 4.30 3.47 9.52
N LYS A 21 4.54 2.18 9.52
CA LYS A 21 3.57 1.16 9.11
C LYS A 21 3.32 0.21 10.26
N TYR A 22 2.05 -0.15 10.43
CA TYR A 22 1.62 -1.03 11.50
C TYR A 22 0.64 -2.05 10.98
N CYS A 23 0.74 -3.28 11.50
CA CYS A 23 -0.35 -4.24 11.41
C CYS A 23 -1.25 -4.00 12.61
N VAL A 24 -2.49 -3.62 12.37
CA VAL A 24 -3.46 -3.37 13.43
C VAL A 24 -4.56 -4.41 13.38
N THR A 25 -5.06 -4.80 14.54
CA THR A 25 -6.12 -5.81 14.66
C THR A 25 -7.29 -5.19 15.40
N ASP A 26 -8.50 -5.38 14.86
CA ASP A 26 -9.71 -4.88 15.53
C ASP A 26 -10.22 -5.86 16.60
N GLU A 27 -11.32 -5.52 17.26
CA GLU A 27 -11.91 -6.34 18.31
C GLU A 27 -12.47 -7.65 17.80
N HIS A 28 -12.65 -7.81 16.48
CA HIS A 28 -13.15 -9.03 15.86
C HIS A 28 -12.04 -9.91 15.27
N GLY A 29 -10.78 -9.53 15.48
CA GLY A 29 -9.64 -10.27 14.97
C GLY A 29 -9.25 -9.93 13.53
N ASN A 30 -9.90 -8.96 12.89
CA ASN A 30 -9.57 -8.53 11.54
C ASN A 30 -8.31 -7.68 11.53
N LYS A 31 -7.42 -7.94 10.57
CA LYS A 31 -6.16 -7.22 10.44
C LYS A 31 -6.24 -6.17 9.33
N PHE A 32 -5.52 -5.08 9.53
CA PHE A 32 -5.42 -3.97 8.56
C PHE A 32 -4.01 -3.42 8.56
N LEU A 33 -3.65 -2.77 7.45
CA LEU A 33 -2.41 -2.01 7.35
C LEU A 33 -2.70 -0.56 7.70
N LEU A 34 -2.05 -0.04 8.72
CA LEU A 34 -2.11 1.37 9.10
C LEU A 34 -0.80 2.03 8.72
N ARG A 35 -0.88 3.12 7.95
CA ARG A 35 0.28 3.96 7.60
C ARG A 35 0.11 5.33 8.21
N VAL A 36 1.17 5.85 8.80
CA VAL A 36 1.17 7.17 9.47
C VAL A 36 2.29 8.02 8.89
N SER A 37 1.96 9.26 8.57
CA SER A 37 2.88 10.24 8.00
C SER A 37 2.73 11.57 8.74
N PRO A 38 3.76 12.46 8.69
CA PRO A 38 3.64 13.79 9.29
C PRO A 38 2.55 14.63 8.60
N PHE A 39 2.00 15.61 9.32
CA PHE A 39 0.97 16.51 8.78
C PHE A 39 1.41 17.22 7.51
N GLU A 40 2.69 17.53 7.38
CA GLU A 40 3.26 18.21 6.21
C GLU A 40 3.07 17.40 4.92
N GLN A 41 2.84 16.10 5.03
CA GLN A 41 2.64 15.22 3.89
C GLN A 41 1.16 15.04 3.51
N TYR A 42 0.25 15.79 4.13
CA TYR A 42 -1.19 15.59 3.94
C TYR A 42 -1.61 15.60 2.46
N GLU A 43 -1.25 16.66 1.73
CA GLU A 43 -1.67 16.79 0.33
C GLU A 43 -1.11 15.69 -0.55
N ARG A 44 0.16 15.34 -0.34
CA ARG A 44 0.80 14.26 -1.06
C ARG A 44 0.13 12.92 -0.77
N LYS A 45 -0.12 12.63 0.51
CA LYS A 45 -0.73 11.36 0.93
C LYS A 45 -2.18 11.26 0.47
N LYS A 46 -2.89 12.37 0.44
CA LYS A 46 -4.26 12.43 -0.09
C LYS A 46 -4.27 12.07 -1.58
N SER A 47 -3.36 12.65 -2.35
CA SER A 47 -3.22 12.35 -3.77
C SER A 47 -2.88 10.88 -4.00
N GLU A 48 -1.94 10.34 -3.23
CA GLU A 48 -1.56 8.92 -3.31
C GLU A 48 -2.75 8.02 -3.00
N PHE A 49 -3.55 8.36 -2.00
CA PHE A 49 -4.72 7.57 -1.62
C PHE A 49 -5.77 7.57 -2.74
N GLU A 50 -6.01 8.71 -3.38
CA GLU A 50 -6.93 8.82 -4.51
C GLU A 50 -6.45 7.97 -5.69
N ILE A 51 -5.14 7.95 -5.97
CA ILE A 51 -4.57 7.10 -7.01
C ILE A 51 -4.74 5.62 -6.66
N MET A 52 -4.52 5.24 -5.41
CA MET A 52 -4.73 3.86 -4.96
C MET A 52 -6.17 3.41 -5.17
N ASN A 53 -7.15 4.27 -4.93
CA ASN A 53 -8.55 3.96 -5.20
C ASN A 53 -8.80 3.69 -6.68
N ARG A 54 -8.17 4.47 -7.55
CA ARG A 54 -8.29 4.29 -9.01
C ARG A 54 -7.66 2.99 -9.47
N VAL A 55 -6.51 2.64 -8.91
CA VAL A 55 -5.85 1.36 -9.20
C VAL A 55 -6.69 0.19 -8.69
N ALA A 56 -7.21 0.30 -7.48
CA ALA A 56 -8.07 -0.74 -6.90
C ALA A 56 -9.31 -1.00 -7.75
N ALA A 57 -9.86 0.03 -8.38
CA ALA A 57 -11.01 -0.10 -9.26
C ALA A 57 -10.72 -0.93 -10.52
N LEU A 58 -9.45 -1.12 -10.88
CA LEU A 58 -9.06 -1.98 -12.00
C LEU A 58 -9.13 -3.48 -11.64
N GLY A 59 -9.28 -3.81 -10.36
CA GLY A 59 -9.36 -5.20 -9.91
C GLY A 59 -8.02 -5.89 -9.71
N VAL A 60 -6.90 -5.14 -9.67
CA VAL A 60 -5.59 -5.74 -9.44
C VAL A 60 -5.46 -6.22 -7.99
N PRO A 61 -4.68 -7.30 -7.74
CA PRO A 61 -4.40 -7.73 -6.37
C PRO A 61 -3.56 -6.68 -5.65
N MET A 62 -4.08 -6.16 -4.54
CA MET A 62 -3.39 -5.12 -3.76
C MET A 62 -4.02 -4.96 -2.38
N CYS A 63 -3.32 -4.28 -1.49
CA CYS A 63 -3.90 -3.79 -0.25
C CYS A 63 -4.87 -2.66 -0.62
N LYS A 64 -6.16 -2.90 -0.48
CA LYS A 64 -7.18 -1.94 -0.93
C LYS A 64 -7.32 -0.80 0.07
N PRO A 65 -7.37 0.46 -0.40
CA PRO A 65 -7.58 1.60 0.49
C PRO A 65 -8.99 1.58 1.10
N LEU A 66 -9.08 1.83 2.39
CA LEU A 66 -10.34 1.82 3.14
C LEU A 66 -10.66 3.17 3.75
N GLU A 67 -9.69 3.83 4.39
CA GLU A 67 -9.92 5.07 5.10
C GLU A 67 -8.68 5.96 5.03
N PHE A 68 -8.89 7.26 4.93
CA PHE A 68 -7.84 8.28 4.93
C PHE A 68 -8.29 9.45 5.78
N GLY A 69 -7.38 10.02 6.55
CA GLY A 69 -7.70 11.18 7.37
C GLY A 69 -6.53 11.66 8.21
N THR A 70 -6.86 12.48 9.20
CA THR A 70 -5.88 13.02 10.15
C THR A 70 -6.28 12.62 11.57
N PHE A 71 -5.29 12.59 12.44
CA PHE A 71 -5.46 12.35 13.86
C PHE A 71 -4.30 13.02 14.61
N ASP A 72 -4.21 12.82 15.93
CA ASP A 72 -3.24 13.55 16.76
C ASP A 72 -1.79 13.41 16.31
N GLU A 73 -1.41 12.24 15.77
CA GLU A 73 -0.03 11.95 15.37
C GLU A 73 0.29 12.36 13.93
N GLY A 74 -0.70 12.75 13.14
CA GLY A 74 -0.46 13.16 11.76
C GLY A 74 -1.55 12.72 10.78
N VAL A 75 -1.11 12.25 9.62
CA VAL A 75 -1.98 11.76 8.55
C VAL A 75 -1.95 10.23 8.58
N PHE A 76 -3.12 9.61 8.45
CA PHE A 76 -3.20 8.16 8.42
C PHE A 76 -3.92 7.64 7.18
N SER A 77 -3.58 6.42 6.78
CA SER A 77 -4.38 5.63 5.84
C SER A 77 -4.53 4.21 6.38
N ILE A 78 -5.71 3.64 6.16
CA ILE A 78 -6.01 2.26 6.53
C ILE A 78 -6.29 1.49 5.24
N GLN A 79 -5.64 0.35 5.10
CA GLN A 79 -5.76 -0.50 3.92
C GLN A 79 -6.04 -1.94 4.36
N THR A 80 -6.55 -2.76 3.45
CA THR A 80 -6.72 -4.18 3.75
C THR A 80 -5.37 -4.83 4.00
N TRP A 81 -5.36 -5.89 4.81
CA TRP A 81 -4.16 -6.66 5.11
C TRP A 81 -4.07 -7.87 4.19
N ILE A 82 -2.88 -8.12 3.66
CA ILE A 82 -2.58 -9.32 2.88
C ILE A 82 -1.61 -10.16 3.69
N ASP A 83 -2.02 -11.37 4.06
CA ASP A 83 -1.10 -12.32 4.69
C ASP A 83 -0.14 -12.85 3.63
N GLY A 84 1.13 -12.80 3.93
CA GLY A 84 2.16 -13.23 3.00
C GLY A 84 3.53 -13.15 3.63
N VAL A 85 4.53 -13.45 2.84
CA VAL A 85 5.93 -13.37 3.23
C VAL A 85 6.69 -12.47 2.28
N ASP A 86 7.80 -11.93 2.74
CA ASP A 86 8.66 -11.08 1.92
C ASP A 86 9.14 -11.86 0.69
N ALA A 87 8.92 -11.29 -0.51
CA ALA A 87 9.26 -11.96 -1.76
C ALA A 87 10.75 -12.19 -1.91
N GLU A 88 11.58 -11.24 -1.47
CA GLU A 88 13.03 -11.37 -1.53
C GLU A 88 13.51 -12.50 -0.63
N GLU A 89 13.01 -12.57 0.59
CA GLU A 89 13.38 -13.63 1.53
C GLU A 89 12.92 -15.02 1.06
N ASN A 90 11.77 -15.09 0.39
CA ASN A 90 11.20 -16.36 -0.06
C ASN A 90 11.68 -16.81 -1.43
N ALA A 91 12.26 -15.93 -2.23
CA ALA A 91 12.67 -16.24 -3.61
C ALA A 91 13.61 -17.45 -3.70
N GLN A 92 14.50 -17.59 -2.72
CA GLN A 92 15.45 -18.71 -2.68
C GLN A 92 14.77 -20.05 -2.48
N ASN A 93 13.54 -20.09 -1.99
CA ASN A 93 12.77 -21.31 -1.80
C ASN A 93 11.95 -21.70 -3.03
N LEU A 94 11.99 -20.88 -4.07
CA LEU A 94 11.25 -21.09 -5.31
C LEU A 94 12.15 -21.72 -6.37
N THR A 95 11.56 -22.56 -7.24
CA THR A 95 12.26 -23.06 -8.42
C THR A 95 12.47 -21.92 -9.42
N SER A 96 13.35 -22.12 -10.40
CA SER A 96 13.56 -21.14 -11.46
C SER A 96 12.29 -20.86 -12.24
N ASP A 97 11.49 -21.89 -12.51
CA ASP A 97 10.21 -21.72 -13.21
C ASP A 97 9.22 -20.93 -12.39
N GLU A 98 9.16 -21.17 -11.08
CA GLU A 98 8.31 -20.39 -10.17
C GLU A 98 8.75 -18.93 -10.09
N GLN A 99 10.05 -18.66 -10.01
CA GLN A 99 10.58 -17.31 -9.99
C GLN A 99 10.21 -16.56 -11.28
N TYR A 100 10.34 -17.21 -12.42
CA TYR A 100 9.95 -16.64 -13.70
C TYR A 100 8.45 -16.32 -13.74
N PHE A 101 7.63 -17.27 -13.29
CA PHE A 101 6.18 -17.08 -13.27
C PHE A 101 5.77 -15.87 -12.40
N TYR A 102 6.34 -15.75 -11.19
CA TYR A 102 6.02 -14.63 -10.32
C TYR A 102 6.49 -13.29 -10.90
N GLY A 103 7.67 -13.27 -11.54
CA GLY A 103 8.15 -12.07 -12.23
C GLY A 103 7.25 -11.68 -13.38
N PHE A 104 6.81 -12.64 -14.18
CA PHE A 104 5.88 -12.41 -15.29
C PHE A 104 4.55 -11.84 -14.77
N GLU A 105 3.99 -12.42 -13.71
CA GLU A 105 2.73 -11.95 -13.12
C GLU A 105 2.88 -10.53 -12.55
N ALA A 106 4.01 -10.23 -11.89
CA ALA A 106 4.27 -8.89 -11.38
C ALA A 106 4.30 -7.86 -12.52
N GLY A 107 4.94 -8.19 -13.64
CA GLY A 107 4.96 -7.32 -14.82
C GLY A 107 3.58 -7.13 -15.44
N ARG A 108 2.79 -8.19 -15.49
CA ARG A 108 1.42 -8.13 -16.01
C ARG A 108 0.56 -7.20 -15.15
N ILE A 109 0.67 -7.32 -13.83
CA ILE A 109 -0.06 -6.46 -12.89
C ILE A 109 0.40 -5.01 -13.02
N LEU A 110 1.70 -4.77 -13.14
CA LEU A 110 2.25 -3.43 -13.33
C LEU A 110 1.70 -2.79 -14.61
N LYS A 111 1.57 -3.56 -15.69
CA LYS A 111 0.98 -3.06 -16.92
C LYS A 111 -0.47 -2.61 -16.71
N GLU A 112 -1.23 -3.35 -15.92
CA GLU A 112 -2.60 -2.96 -15.57
C GLU A 112 -2.62 -1.67 -14.74
N ILE A 113 -1.71 -1.55 -13.76
CA ILE A 113 -1.59 -0.34 -12.94
C ILE A 113 -1.31 0.89 -13.81
N HIS A 114 -0.51 0.74 -14.84
CA HIS A 114 -0.17 1.84 -15.76
C HIS A 114 -1.34 2.33 -16.61
N ARG A 115 -2.50 1.69 -16.53
CA ARG A 115 -3.72 2.20 -17.16
C ARG A 115 -4.28 3.43 -16.44
N VAL A 116 -3.85 3.68 -15.20
CA VAL A 116 -4.19 4.91 -14.48
C VAL A 116 -3.27 6.01 -14.97
N PRO A 117 -3.80 7.08 -15.61
CA PRO A 117 -2.94 8.16 -16.10
C PRO A 117 -2.38 8.99 -14.96
N ALA A 118 -1.25 9.65 -15.20
CA ALA A 118 -0.69 10.61 -14.27
C ALA A 118 -1.67 11.78 -14.09
N PRO A 119 -1.71 12.40 -12.89
CA PRO A 119 -2.51 13.60 -12.68
C PRO A 119 -2.10 14.72 -13.63
N GLU A 120 -3.06 15.58 -13.99
CA GLU A 120 -2.78 16.76 -14.83
C GLU A 120 -1.74 17.65 -14.15
N GLY A 121 -0.87 18.26 -14.94
CA GLY A 121 0.16 19.16 -14.43
C GLY A 121 1.44 18.48 -13.99
N ILE A 122 1.50 17.15 -14.04
CA ILE A 122 2.73 16.41 -13.77
C ILE A 122 3.55 16.35 -15.06
N GLU A 123 4.80 16.80 -15.01
CA GLU A 123 5.69 16.72 -16.15
C GLU A 123 6.11 15.27 -16.42
N ASP A 124 6.36 14.98 -17.69
CA ASP A 124 6.91 13.70 -18.08
C ASP A 124 8.28 13.52 -17.44
N TRP A 125 8.53 12.40 -16.80
CA TRP A 125 9.80 12.16 -16.11
C TRP A 125 11.02 12.23 -17.03
N GLU A 126 10.84 11.97 -18.33
CA GLU A 126 11.93 12.06 -19.32
C GLU A 126 12.43 13.49 -19.53
N ILE A 127 11.67 14.50 -19.08
CA ILE A 127 12.01 15.90 -19.21
C ILE A 127 12.92 16.37 -18.10
N PHE A 128 12.94 15.67 -16.97
CA PHE A 128 13.76 16.05 -15.83
C PHE A 128 15.26 15.87 -16.08
#